data_cf91030a7ea371d2985a4a6b65fc67dc
#
_entry.id   cf91030a7ea371d2985a4a6b65fc67dc
#
_cell.length_a   1.000
_cell.length_b   1.000
_cell.length_c   1.000
_cell.angle_alpha   90.00
_cell.angle_beta   90.00
_cell.angle_gamma   90.00
#
_symmetry.space_group_name_H-M   'P 1'
#
loop_
_entity.id
_entity.type
_entity.pdbx_description
1 polymer ?
#
loop_
_entity_poly.entity_id
_entity_poly.type
_entity_poly.pdbx_seq_one_letter_code
_entity_poly.pdbx_strand_id
1 'polypeptide(L)'
;MIPGKKLTLSALLLSAAILCLPASAQLVLAPTDAERYAQNSFPEYLELLTLPNDAAVPADIQRNADWLEKAFQKRGFTTQQLTNGDKPLVYAELGTPKANRKTILFYMHFDGQPVNPSEWQTPPWQPVLKEKDAAGKWQTLPESRLLKGDINPEWRLFARASADDKGPIVMFLAAMDAMKDKDVEPAVNIKVLLDSEEEKGSPGLTTVMADNLTLLKSDGMVIYDGAMPSSNRPGINFGNRGSIQIDMTVFGANAAAHSGGYGNVIPNPVQNLATLLASMKDADGKVTIPGYYDRVTLSDSDKKQVAETAPPAGALEKRFGVARLENVASNAAEAVQYPSLDILGIKAGDTGKKASNAIPSTATASVNIRTVPETPPDDMYALLRQYIASKGFHIIAGEAPTQAEREQYPHLISLSLTAYPSSAYAARTEIDSPLGHWAVATTTAPRGIAPEKNRMMGGTLPMSGAVSVLKVPYVIVPLVNADNNQHSFDENLRLGNYLEGIRTIVAMATTPLS
;
A
#
# COMPACT_ATOMS: atom_id res chain seq x y z
N MET A 1 -86.48 31.91 -25.43
CA MET A 1 -86.23 31.50 -24.04
C MET A 1 -85.75 30.05 -24.05
N ILE A 2 -84.50 29.80 -23.88
CA ILE A 2 -83.87 28.45 -23.77
C ILE A 2 -82.93 28.50 -22.56
N PRO A 3 -83.05 27.64 -21.55
CA PRO A 3 -82.23 27.73 -20.33
C PRO A 3 -80.89 27.06 -20.54
N GLY A 4 -79.83 27.75 -20.10
CA GLY A 4 -78.42 27.29 -20.13
C GLY A 4 -78.17 26.20 -19.10
N LYS A 5 -77.43 25.16 -19.55
CA LYS A 5 -76.88 24.12 -18.69
C LYS A 5 -75.51 24.58 -18.14
N LYS A 6 -75.38 24.61 -16.82
CA LYS A 6 -74.14 24.78 -16.12
C LYS A 6 -73.40 23.43 -16.11
N LEU A 7 -72.18 23.38 -16.73
CA LEU A 7 -71.23 22.28 -16.54
C LEU A 7 -70.45 22.57 -15.26
N THR A 8 -70.51 21.68 -14.30
CA THR A 8 -69.64 21.64 -13.13
C THR A 8 -68.45 20.78 -13.47
N LEU A 9 -67.22 21.41 -13.51
CA LEU A 9 -65.95 20.75 -13.69
C LEU A 9 -65.47 20.27 -12.31
N SER A 10 -65.46 18.96 -12.06
CA SER A 10 -64.87 18.34 -10.87
C SER A 10 -63.39 18.13 -11.14
N ALA A 11 -62.56 18.93 -10.49
CA ALA A 11 -61.10 18.73 -10.50
C ALA A 11 -60.73 17.58 -9.54
N LEU A 12 -60.26 16.46 -10.09
CA LEU A 12 -59.62 15.39 -9.33
C LEU A 12 -58.20 15.83 -8.98
N LEU A 13 -57.95 16.18 -7.73
CA LEU A 13 -56.60 16.37 -7.19
C LEU A 13 -55.97 14.98 -6.94
N LEU A 14 -55.10 14.54 -7.83
CA LEU A 14 -54.21 13.41 -7.59
C LEU A 14 -53.10 13.87 -6.65
N SER A 15 -53.17 13.55 -5.37
CA SER A 15 -52.11 13.71 -4.41
C SER A 15 -51.03 12.64 -4.68
N ALA A 16 -49.97 13.01 -5.39
CA ALA A 16 -48.77 12.19 -5.46
C ALA A 16 -48.07 12.24 -4.09
N ALA A 17 -48.27 11.20 -3.30
CA ALA A 17 -47.47 10.97 -2.11
C ALA A 17 -46.04 10.63 -2.58
N ILE A 18 -45.14 11.61 -2.56
CA ILE A 18 -43.72 11.39 -2.66
C ILE A 18 -43.31 10.63 -1.38
N LEU A 19 -43.17 9.31 -1.50
CA LEU A 19 -42.51 8.49 -0.52
C LEU A 19 -41.04 8.96 -0.49
N CYS A 20 -40.72 9.93 0.37
CA CYS A 20 -39.37 10.15 0.81
C CYS A 20 -38.93 8.89 1.56
N LEU A 21 -38.23 7.98 0.88
CA LEU A 21 -37.44 6.96 1.55
C LEU A 21 -36.46 7.73 2.48
N PRO A 22 -36.39 7.36 3.76
CA PRO A 22 -35.40 7.98 4.64
C PRO A 22 -34.04 7.73 4.01
N ALA A 23 -33.31 8.80 3.68
CA ALA A 23 -31.87 8.69 3.43
C ALA A 23 -31.29 8.01 4.67
N SER A 24 -30.69 6.83 4.50
CA SER A 24 -30.03 6.15 5.60
C SER A 24 -29.00 7.12 6.18
N ALA A 25 -29.28 7.66 7.37
CA ALA A 25 -28.41 8.61 8.00
C ALA A 25 -27.10 7.90 8.33
N GLN A 26 -25.97 8.49 7.92
CA GLN A 26 -24.64 8.02 8.28
C GLN A 26 -24.58 7.79 9.79
N LEU A 27 -24.20 6.58 10.22
CA LEU A 27 -23.98 6.31 11.63
C LEU A 27 -22.59 6.80 12.04
N VAL A 28 -22.54 7.81 12.88
CA VAL A 28 -21.32 8.23 13.57
C VAL A 28 -21.34 7.62 14.97
N LEU A 29 -20.55 6.57 15.17
CA LEU A 29 -20.49 5.86 16.45
C LEU A 29 -19.88 6.78 17.53
N ALA A 30 -20.59 6.91 18.67
CA ALA A 30 -20.08 7.68 19.80
C ALA A 30 -18.79 7.07 20.38
N PRO A 31 -17.86 7.86 20.95
CA PRO A 31 -16.63 7.33 21.56
C PRO A 31 -16.88 6.24 22.61
N THR A 32 -17.87 6.43 23.47
CA THR A 32 -18.27 5.47 24.52
C THR A 32 -18.82 4.15 23.94
N ASP A 33 -19.52 4.22 22.82
CA ASP A 33 -19.95 3.02 22.10
C ASP A 33 -18.77 2.29 21.47
N ALA A 34 -17.84 3.03 20.85
CA ALA A 34 -16.64 2.44 20.27
C ALA A 34 -15.80 1.72 21.35
N GLU A 35 -15.68 2.30 22.53
CA GLU A 35 -15.01 1.68 23.67
C GLU A 35 -15.69 0.37 24.09
N ARG A 36 -17.01 0.34 24.19
CA ARG A 36 -17.78 -0.86 24.49
C ARG A 36 -17.55 -1.97 23.45
N TYR A 37 -17.58 -1.65 22.15
CA TYR A 37 -17.35 -2.64 21.10
C TYR A 37 -15.89 -3.07 21.03
N ALA A 38 -14.93 -2.19 21.33
CA ALA A 38 -13.54 -2.56 21.48
C ALA A 38 -13.36 -3.56 22.62
N GLN A 39 -13.92 -3.30 23.81
CA GLN A 39 -13.87 -4.22 24.94
C GLN A 39 -14.45 -5.59 24.62
N ASN A 40 -15.55 -5.63 23.88
CA ASN A 40 -16.19 -6.88 23.45
C ASN A 40 -15.33 -7.65 22.43
N SER A 41 -14.52 -6.96 21.62
CA SER A 41 -13.68 -7.55 20.57
C SER A 41 -12.28 -7.97 21.05
N PHE A 42 -11.79 -7.43 22.15
CA PHE A 42 -10.44 -7.77 22.65
C PHE A 42 -10.20 -9.26 22.90
N PRO A 43 -11.15 -10.06 23.42
CA PRO A 43 -10.91 -11.51 23.55
C PRO A 43 -10.58 -12.18 22.21
N GLU A 44 -11.33 -11.88 21.14
CA GLU A 44 -11.06 -12.41 19.79
C GLU A 44 -9.75 -11.84 19.23
N TYR A 45 -9.43 -10.57 19.51
CA TYR A 45 -8.19 -9.96 19.07
C TYR A 45 -6.97 -10.60 19.74
N LEU A 46 -7.00 -10.76 21.05
CA LEU A 46 -5.92 -11.42 21.79
C LEU A 46 -5.72 -12.86 21.30
N GLU A 47 -6.80 -13.62 21.09
CA GLU A 47 -6.74 -14.96 20.52
C GLU A 47 -6.08 -14.98 19.14
N LEU A 48 -6.51 -14.11 18.21
CA LEU A 48 -5.94 -14.03 16.87
C LEU A 48 -4.44 -13.69 16.90
N LEU A 49 -4.01 -12.83 17.83
CA LEU A 49 -2.59 -12.46 17.98
C LEU A 49 -1.71 -13.59 18.53
N THR A 50 -2.30 -14.63 19.14
CA THR A 50 -1.52 -15.82 19.54
C THR A 50 -1.17 -16.74 18.38
N LEU A 51 -1.83 -16.59 17.23
CA LEU A 51 -1.58 -17.40 16.05
C LEU A 51 -0.39 -16.84 15.26
N PRO A 52 0.74 -17.57 15.15
CA PRO A 52 1.83 -17.20 14.27
C PRO A 52 1.32 -17.05 12.82
N ASN A 53 1.90 -16.13 12.05
CA ASN A 53 1.38 -15.79 10.71
C ASN A 53 2.48 -15.45 9.70
N ASP A 54 3.70 -15.98 9.84
CA ASP A 54 4.71 -15.86 8.78
C ASP A 54 4.29 -16.71 7.57
N ALA A 55 4.14 -16.09 6.40
CA ALA A 55 3.79 -16.77 5.16
C ALA A 55 4.83 -17.80 4.68
N ALA A 56 6.03 -17.84 5.28
CA ALA A 56 6.97 -18.94 5.08
C ALA A 56 6.50 -20.27 5.70
N VAL A 57 5.46 -20.26 6.56
CA VAL A 57 4.92 -21.44 7.26
C VAL A 57 3.44 -21.62 6.88
N PRO A 58 3.13 -22.37 5.80
CA PRO A 58 1.76 -22.53 5.31
C PRO A 58 0.75 -23.00 6.36
N ALA A 59 1.16 -23.87 7.29
CA ALA A 59 0.29 -24.35 8.35
C ALA A 59 -0.16 -23.24 9.32
N ASP A 60 0.66 -22.20 9.52
CA ASP A 60 0.30 -21.04 10.33
C ASP A 60 -0.72 -20.19 9.58
N ILE A 61 -0.51 -19.97 8.30
CA ILE A 61 -1.43 -19.25 7.42
C ILE A 61 -2.79 -19.97 7.39
N GLN A 62 -2.82 -21.28 7.21
CA GLN A 62 -4.06 -22.04 7.21
C GLN A 62 -4.84 -21.91 8.53
N ARG A 63 -4.15 -21.94 9.69
CA ARG A 63 -4.80 -21.74 10.99
C ARG A 63 -5.43 -20.34 11.12
N ASN A 64 -4.75 -19.32 10.63
CA ASN A 64 -5.31 -17.97 10.59
C ASN A 64 -6.51 -17.88 9.65
N ALA A 65 -6.44 -18.47 8.45
CA ALA A 65 -7.55 -18.49 7.49
C ALA A 65 -8.80 -19.17 8.08
N ASP A 66 -8.63 -20.33 8.74
CA ASP A 66 -9.72 -21.08 9.36
C ASP A 66 -10.35 -20.30 10.53
N TRP A 67 -9.56 -19.58 11.30
CA TRP A 67 -10.04 -18.71 12.38
C TRP A 67 -10.85 -17.53 11.80
N LEU A 68 -10.31 -16.88 10.78
CA LEU A 68 -10.95 -15.73 10.12
C LEU A 68 -12.29 -16.12 9.48
N GLU A 69 -12.36 -17.23 8.76
CA GLU A 69 -13.64 -17.71 8.22
C GLU A 69 -14.71 -17.82 9.30
N LYS A 70 -14.38 -18.46 10.43
CA LYS A 70 -15.33 -18.63 11.56
C LYS A 70 -15.74 -17.27 12.15
N ALA A 71 -14.80 -16.33 12.29
CA ALA A 71 -15.05 -15.00 12.83
C ALA A 71 -16.01 -14.19 11.94
N PHE A 72 -15.84 -14.26 10.62
CA PHE A 72 -16.75 -13.63 9.65
C PHE A 72 -18.11 -14.34 9.59
N GLN A 73 -18.15 -15.68 9.56
CA GLN A 73 -19.40 -16.47 9.55
C GLN A 73 -20.27 -16.18 10.79
N LYS A 74 -19.69 -16.02 11.97
CA LYS A 74 -20.39 -15.63 13.21
C LYS A 74 -21.15 -14.31 13.06
N ARG A 75 -20.72 -13.44 12.13
CA ARG A 75 -21.32 -12.13 11.85
C ARG A 75 -22.24 -12.13 10.63
N GLY A 76 -22.55 -13.32 10.07
CA GLY A 76 -23.49 -13.48 8.95
C GLY A 76 -22.86 -13.30 7.57
N PHE A 77 -21.54 -13.35 7.47
CA PHE A 77 -20.87 -13.41 6.17
C PHE A 77 -20.89 -14.83 5.60
N THR A 78 -21.04 -14.91 4.29
CA THR A 78 -20.68 -16.11 3.52
C THR A 78 -19.19 -16.03 3.22
N THR A 79 -18.44 -17.10 3.50
CA THR A 79 -16.97 -17.10 3.32
C THR A 79 -16.52 -18.18 2.34
N GLN A 80 -15.36 -17.97 1.75
CA GLN A 80 -14.70 -18.91 0.88
C GLN A 80 -13.18 -18.71 0.95
N GLN A 81 -12.43 -19.79 1.09
CA GLN A 81 -10.97 -19.76 0.88
C GLN A 81 -10.68 -19.81 -0.63
N LEU A 82 -9.96 -18.81 -1.16
CA LEU A 82 -9.54 -18.78 -2.55
C LEU A 82 -8.15 -19.38 -2.67
N THR A 83 -8.00 -20.30 -3.61
CA THR A 83 -6.74 -21.05 -3.79
C THR A 83 -5.59 -20.13 -4.21
N ASN A 84 -4.51 -20.13 -3.43
CA ASN A 84 -3.23 -19.48 -3.72
C ASN A 84 -2.10 -20.42 -3.28
N GLY A 85 -1.82 -21.45 -4.07
CA GLY A 85 -0.90 -22.51 -3.66
C GLY A 85 -1.38 -23.19 -2.36
N ASP A 86 -0.51 -23.21 -1.36
CA ASP A 86 -0.77 -23.75 -0.01
C ASP A 86 -1.11 -22.67 1.04
N LYS A 87 -1.35 -21.44 0.60
CA LYS A 87 -1.66 -20.27 1.44
C LYS A 87 -2.92 -19.56 0.92
N PRO A 88 -4.12 -20.04 1.27
CA PRO A 88 -5.37 -19.53 0.74
C PRO A 88 -5.63 -18.09 1.20
N LEU A 89 -6.20 -17.26 0.31
CA LEU A 89 -6.83 -16.01 0.70
C LEU A 89 -8.22 -16.30 1.29
N VAL A 90 -8.72 -15.40 2.14
CA VAL A 90 -10.08 -15.50 2.67
C VAL A 90 -10.96 -14.44 2.03
N TYR A 91 -12.01 -14.87 1.34
CA TYR A 91 -13.08 -14.01 0.85
C TYR A 91 -14.29 -14.09 1.78
N ALA A 92 -14.94 -12.93 2.01
CA ALA A 92 -16.19 -12.88 2.77
C ALA A 92 -17.16 -11.85 2.16
N GLU A 93 -18.46 -12.17 2.14
CA GLU A 93 -19.52 -11.31 1.64
C GLU A 93 -20.68 -11.25 2.63
N LEU A 94 -21.13 -10.03 2.97
CA LEU A 94 -22.18 -9.83 3.95
C LEU A 94 -23.56 -9.93 3.32
N GLY A 95 -24.27 -11.00 3.66
CA GLY A 95 -25.66 -11.23 3.24
C GLY A 95 -25.81 -11.29 1.71
N THR A 96 -27.02 -10.96 1.22
CA THR A 96 -27.29 -10.89 -0.23
C THR A 96 -27.12 -9.46 -0.73
N PRO A 97 -26.30 -9.22 -1.77
CA PRO A 97 -26.12 -7.88 -2.33
C PRO A 97 -27.44 -7.24 -2.76
N LYS A 98 -27.64 -5.98 -2.39
CA LYS A 98 -28.81 -5.18 -2.76
C LYS A 98 -28.51 -4.40 -4.04
N ALA A 99 -29.34 -4.55 -5.07
CA ALA A 99 -29.11 -3.96 -6.40
C ALA A 99 -29.05 -2.42 -6.41
N ASN A 100 -29.67 -1.77 -5.43
CA ASN A 100 -29.66 -0.31 -5.27
C ASN A 100 -28.51 0.23 -4.43
N ARG A 101 -27.55 -0.62 -4.04
CA ARG A 101 -26.34 -0.23 -3.27
C ARG A 101 -25.10 -0.49 -4.10
N LYS A 102 -24.15 0.43 -4.03
CA LYS A 102 -22.80 0.21 -4.55
C LYS A 102 -22.08 -0.83 -3.70
N THR A 103 -21.15 -1.56 -4.33
CA THR A 103 -20.37 -2.61 -3.68
C THR A 103 -18.97 -2.11 -3.38
N ILE A 104 -18.54 -2.21 -2.13
CA ILE A 104 -17.17 -1.92 -1.70
C ILE A 104 -16.45 -3.22 -1.35
N LEU A 105 -15.27 -3.40 -1.91
CA LEU A 105 -14.33 -4.46 -1.54
C LEU A 105 -13.35 -3.90 -0.50
N PHE A 106 -13.43 -4.40 0.72
CA PHE A 106 -12.46 -4.09 1.79
C PHE A 106 -11.32 -5.09 1.73
N TYR A 107 -10.10 -4.58 1.69
CA TYR A 107 -8.90 -5.39 1.66
C TYR A 107 -8.06 -5.16 2.91
N MET A 108 -7.58 -6.25 3.48
CA MET A 108 -6.62 -6.35 4.58
C MET A 108 -5.77 -7.58 4.35
N HIS A 109 -4.71 -7.77 5.15
CA HIS A 109 -3.92 -8.99 5.10
C HIS A 109 -3.77 -9.63 6.48
N PHE A 110 -3.46 -10.92 6.53
CA PHE A 110 -3.37 -11.64 7.79
C PHE A 110 -2.05 -12.36 8.01
N ASP A 111 -1.17 -12.35 7.01
CA ASP A 111 0.23 -12.73 7.24
C ASP A 111 0.99 -11.60 7.96
N GLY A 112 2.23 -11.85 8.32
CA GLY A 112 3.08 -10.87 8.99
C GLY A 112 4.54 -11.15 8.76
N GLN A 113 5.37 -10.16 9.06
CA GLN A 113 6.82 -10.25 8.93
C GLN A 113 7.39 -11.35 9.84
N PRO A 114 8.46 -12.04 9.40
CA PRO A 114 9.19 -13.00 10.23
C PRO A 114 9.63 -12.36 11.55
N VAL A 115 9.72 -13.18 12.58
CA VAL A 115 10.16 -12.73 13.90
C VAL A 115 11.47 -13.39 14.32
N ASN A 116 12.36 -12.59 14.93
CA ASN A 116 13.47 -13.10 15.73
C ASN A 116 13.13 -12.85 17.22
N PRO A 117 12.67 -13.87 17.97
CA PRO A 117 12.21 -13.66 19.35
C PRO A 117 13.27 -13.05 20.28
N SER A 118 14.56 -13.18 19.97
CA SER A 118 15.64 -12.62 20.79
C SER A 118 15.72 -11.10 20.75
N GLU A 119 15.09 -10.46 19.78
CA GLU A 119 15.04 -8.99 19.62
C GLU A 119 13.83 -8.37 20.31
N TRP A 120 12.83 -9.19 20.70
CA TRP A 120 11.59 -8.74 21.32
C TRP A 120 11.72 -8.64 22.84
N GLN A 121 11.18 -7.56 23.43
CA GLN A 121 11.10 -7.43 24.88
C GLN A 121 10.04 -8.35 25.51
N THR A 122 9.01 -8.70 24.75
CA THR A 122 7.98 -9.71 25.10
C THR A 122 7.83 -10.68 23.95
N PRO A 123 7.48 -11.97 24.19
CA PRO A 123 7.32 -12.93 23.12
C PRO A 123 6.32 -12.44 22.05
N PRO A 124 6.66 -12.49 20.75
CA PRO A 124 5.89 -11.85 19.68
C PRO A 124 4.45 -12.36 19.53
N TRP A 125 4.19 -13.60 19.92
CA TRP A 125 2.86 -14.25 19.86
C TRP A 125 2.16 -14.34 21.23
N GLN A 126 2.57 -13.49 22.17
CA GLN A 126 1.93 -13.31 23.46
C GLN A 126 1.57 -11.83 23.62
N PRO A 127 0.34 -11.43 23.27
CA PRO A 127 -0.05 -10.03 23.30
C PRO A 127 0.04 -9.46 24.72
N VAL A 128 0.66 -8.29 24.86
CA VAL A 128 0.88 -7.64 26.17
C VAL A 128 0.43 -6.19 26.10
N LEU A 129 -0.47 -5.83 27.02
CA LEU A 129 -0.89 -4.45 27.21
C LEU A 129 0.19 -3.68 27.99
N LYS A 130 0.57 -2.50 27.49
CA LYS A 130 1.54 -1.63 28.18
C LYS A 130 1.08 -0.17 28.19
N GLU A 131 1.57 0.57 29.19
CA GLU A 131 1.50 2.03 29.25
C GLU A 131 2.88 2.64 29.46
N LYS A 132 3.04 3.92 29.13
CA LYS A 132 4.26 4.67 29.46
C LYS A 132 4.12 5.28 30.85
N ASP A 133 5.14 5.08 31.70
CA ASP A 133 5.26 5.81 32.96
C ASP A 133 5.68 7.28 32.75
N ALA A 134 5.78 8.03 33.83
CA ALA A 134 6.18 9.45 33.81
C ALA A 134 7.60 9.69 33.23
N ALA A 135 8.46 8.66 33.19
CA ALA A 135 9.78 8.69 32.58
C ALA A 135 9.77 8.25 31.12
N GLY A 136 8.59 7.92 30.55
CA GLY A 136 8.42 7.44 29.19
C GLY A 136 8.78 5.96 28.97
N LYS A 137 8.99 5.20 30.05
CA LYS A 137 9.33 3.78 30.00
C LYS A 137 8.05 2.94 29.97
N TRP A 138 8.02 1.91 29.12
CA TRP A 138 6.90 0.99 29.02
C TRP A 138 6.79 0.08 30.25
N GLN A 139 5.59 0.04 30.83
CA GLN A 139 5.20 -0.81 31.96
C GLN A 139 4.06 -1.73 31.53
N THR A 140 4.15 -3.00 31.89
CA THR A 140 3.11 -3.98 31.60
C THR A 140 1.88 -3.77 32.48
N LEU A 141 0.71 -3.79 31.86
CA LEU A 141 -0.58 -3.75 32.53
C LEU A 141 -1.25 -5.13 32.52
N PRO A 142 -2.11 -5.44 33.52
CA PRO A 142 -2.93 -6.63 33.49
C PRO A 142 -3.90 -6.59 32.27
N GLU A 143 -4.03 -7.72 31.57
CA GLU A 143 -4.96 -7.89 30.43
C GLU A 143 -6.41 -7.51 30.80
N SER A 144 -6.84 -7.75 32.04
CA SER A 144 -8.17 -7.39 32.54
C SER A 144 -8.53 -5.92 32.38
N ARG A 145 -7.53 -5.03 32.20
CA ARG A 145 -7.74 -3.61 31.91
C ARG A 145 -8.32 -3.36 30.52
N LEU A 146 -8.13 -4.28 29.57
CA LEU A 146 -8.76 -4.23 28.25
C LEU A 146 -10.27 -4.54 28.32
N LEU A 147 -10.69 -5.33 29.31
CA LEU A 147 -12.03 -5.90 29.36
C LEU A 147 -13.00 -5.12 30.25
N LYS A 148 -12.49 -4.23 31.11
CA LYS A 148 -13.30 -3.51 32.10
C LYS A 148 -12.71 -2.13 32.42
N GLY A 149 -13.60 -1.16 32.65
CA GLY A 149 -13.26 0.22 32.98
C GLY A 149 -12.91 1.05 31.76
N ASP A 150 -12.50 2.28 31.95
CA ASP A 150 -12.18 3.21 30.89
C ASP A 150 -10.87 2.81 30.20
N ILE A 151 -10.86 2.81 28.88
CA ILE A 151 -9.67 2.56 28.07
C ILE A 151 -8.87 3.86 27.95
N ASN A 152 -7.62 3.85 28.45
CA ASN A 152 -6.71 4.94 28.13
C ASN A 152 -6.29 4.84 26.65
N PRO A 153 -6.58 5.85 25.82
CA PRO A 153 -6.24 5.82 24.39
C PRO A 153 -4.73 5.76 24.13
N GLU A 154 -3.87 6.07 25.11
CA GLU A 154 -2.41 5.98 24.96
C GLU A 154 -1.86 4.59 25.31
N TRP A 155 -2.64 3.71 25.88
CA TRP A 155 -2.22 2.32 26.07
C TRP A 155 -1.94 1.65 24.72
N ARG A 156 -1.02 0.69 24.73
CA ARG A 156 -0.65 -0.04 23.53
C ARG A 156 -0.64 -1.54 23.76
N LEU A 157 -1.16 -2.26 22.77
CA LEU A 157 -1.09 -3.71 22.71
C LEU A 157 0.10 -4.12 21.84
N PHE A 158 1.05 -4.81 22.47
CA PHE A 158 2.29 -5.28 21.83
C PHE A 158 2.16 -6.74 21.42
N ALA A 159 2.29 -7.02 20.15
CA ALA A 159 2.42 -8.35 19.55
C ALA A 159 2.79 -8.22 18.07
N ARG A 160 3.31 -9.27 17.43
CA ARG A 160 3.42 -9.31 15.97
C ARG A 160 2.03 -9.26 15.34
N ALA A 161 1.91 -8.51 14.23
CA ALA A 161 0.67 -8.21 13.51
C ALA A 161 -0.40 -7.48 14.33
N SER A 162 -0.06 -6.92 15.49
CA SER A 162 -1.02 -6.12 16.25
C SER A 162 -1.44 -4.86 15.49
N ALA A 163 -0.57 -4.26 14.71
CA ALA A 163 -0.87 -3.13 13.86
C ALA A 163 -0.99 -3.55 12.38
N ASP A 164 -0.15 -4.47 11.93
CA ASP A 164 0.07 -4.83 10.54
C ASP A 164 -0.16 -6.34 10.32
N ASP A 165 -1.39 -6.83 10.00
CA ASP A 165 -2.63 -6.07 9.76
C ASP A 165 -3.83 -6.70 10.50
N LYS A 166 -3.59 -7.58 11.51
CA LYS A 166 -4.65 -8.23 12.31
C LYS A 166 -5.49 -7.23 13.11
N GLY A 167 -4.90 -6.08 13.52
CA GLY A 167 -5.62 -5.01 14.21
C GLY A 167 -6.77 -4.46 13.37
N PRO A 168 -6.54 -3.93 12.16
CA PRO A 168 -7.58 -3.52 11.22
C PRO A 168 -8.64 -4.57 10.95
N ILE A 169 -8.28 -5.86 10.83
CA ILE A 169 -9.25 -6.95 10.66
C ILE A 169 -10.22 -7.01 11.86
N VAL A 170 -9.70 -6.97 13.09
CA VAL A 170 -10.58 -7.06 14.27
C VAL A 170 -11.36 -5.76 14.50
N MET A 171 -10.80 -4.59 14.15
CA MET A 171 -11.57 -3.34 14.09
C MET A 171 -12.77 -3.47 13.14
N PHE A 172 -12.57 -4.11 11.98
CA PHE A 172 -13.62 -4.36 11.01
C PHE A 172 -14.70 -5.29 11.60
N LEU A 173 -14.32 -6.39 12.24
CA LEU A 173 -15.24 -7.31 12.89
C LEU A 173 -16.04 -6.62 14.00
N ALA A 174 -15.40 -5.78 14.83
CA ALA A 174 -16.07 -4.99 15.88
C ALA A 174 -17.05 -3.95 15.31
N ALA A 175 -16.71 -3.36 14.18
CA ALA A 175 -17.60 -2.45 13.46
C ALA A 175 -18.88 -3.17 12.96
N MET A 176 -18.75 -4.39 12.46
CA MET A 176 -19.91 -5.22 12.07
C MET A 176 -20.78 -5.59 13.28
N ASP A 177 -20.17 -5.92 14.42
CA ASP A 177 -20.90 -6.17 15.67
C ASP A 177 -21.65 -4.91 16.14
N ALA A 178 -21.02 -3.73 16.04
CA ALA A 178 -21.65 -2.46 16.39
C ALA A 178 -22.88 -2.15 15.53
N MET A 179 -22.79 -2.38 14.23
CA MET A 179 -23.91 -2.16 13.29
C MET A 179 -25.05 -3.14 13.58
N LYS A 180 -24.75 -4.41 13.80
CA LYS A 180 -25.74 -5.45 14.12
C LYS A 180 -26.47 -5.14 15.44
N ASP A 181 -25.74 -4.77 16.50
CA ASP A 181 -26.31 -4.47 17.83
C ASP A 181 -27.20 -3.21 17.80
N LYS A 182 -26.88 -2.26 16.93
CA LYS A 182 -27.68 -1.03 16.74
C LYS A 182 -28.77 -1.17 15.67
N ASP A 183 -28.98 -2.35 15.10
CA ASP A 183 -29.92 -2.61 14.01
C ASP A 183 -29.76 -1.64 12.82
N VAL A 184 -28.49 -1.36 12.46
CA VAL A 184 -28.14 -0.48 11.33
C VAL A 184 -27.62 -1.31 10.17
N GLU A 185 -28.35 -1.29 9.07
CA GLU A 185 -27.90 -1.93 7.84
C GLU A 185 -26.80 -1.13 7.14
N PRO A 186 -25.82 -1.83 6.50
CA PRO A 186 -24.86 -1.16 5.63
C PRO A 186 -25.55 -0.37 4.52
N ALA A 187 -25.02 0.80 4.19
CA ALA A 187 -25.45 1.59 3.04
C ALA A 187 -24.77 1.17 1.72
N VAL A 188 -23.76 0.33 1.82
CA VAL A 188 -23.03 -0.30 0.70
C VAL A 188 -23.13 -1.82 0.80
N ASN A 189 -22.99 -2.55 -0.30
CA ASN A 189 -22.74 -3.98 -0.25
C ASN A 189 -21.29 -4.21 0.17
N ILE A 190 -21.08 -5.10 1.13
CA ILE A 190 -19.76 -5.33 1.74
C ILE A 190 -19.18 -6.64 1.25
N LYS A 191 -18.03 -6.57 0.61
CA LYS A 191 -17.13 -7.68 0.32
C LYS A 191 -15.80 -7.46 1.03
N VAL A 192 -15.16 -8.53 1.45
CA VAL A 192 -13.86 -8.51 2.12
C VAL A 192 -12.94 -9.50 1.43
N LEU A 193 -11.71 -9.11 1.20
CA LEU A 193 -10.63 -9.99 0.77
C LEU A 193 -9.46 -9.83 1.74
N LEU A 194 -9.04 -10.96 2.32
CA LEU A 194 -7.90 -11.03 3.22
C LEU A 194 -6.76 -11.77 2.53
N ASP A 195 -5.64 -11.09 2.36
CA ASP A 195 -4.44 -11.64 1.73
C ASP A 195 -3.61 -12.45 2.74
N SER A 196 -2.97 -13.47 2.25
CA SER A 196 -2.18 -14.44 3.02
C SER A 196 -0.67 -14.27 2.85
N GLU A 197 -0.21 -13.39 1.94
CA GLU A 197 1.20 -13.24 1.57
C GLU A 197 1.57 -11.78 1.24
N GLU A 198 0.88 -10.77 1.79
CA GLU A 198 1.15 -9.36 1.52
C GLU A 198 2.61 -9.03 1.80
N GLU A 199 3.12 -9.45 2.94
CA GLU A 199 4.47 -9.21 3.45
C GLU A 199 5.58 -9.93 2.65
N LYS A 200 5.19 -10.82 1.75
CA LYS A 200 6.06 -11.47 0.75
C LYS A 200 5.85 -10.91 -0.67
N GLY A 201 5.09 -9.81 -0.79
CA GLY A 201 4.80 -9.16 -2.07
C GLY A 201 3.64 -9.79 -2.84
N SER A 202 2.76 -10.54 -2.19
CA SER A 202 1.54 -11.16 -2.76
C SER A 202 1.76 -11.85 -4.12
N PRO A 203 2.67 -12.81 -4.24
CA PRO A 203 3.11 -13.32 -5.55
C PRO A 203 1.98 -13.96 -6.36
N GLY A 204 0.94 -14.51 -5.72
CA GLY A 204 -0.22 -15.14 -6.35
C GLY A 204 -1.44 -14.24 -6.51
N LEU A 205 -1.51 -13.10 -5.84
CA LEU A 205 -2.72 -12.28 -5.71
C LEU A 205 -3.32 -11.86 -7.06
N THR A 206 -2.50 -11.42 -8.00
CA THR A 206 -2.95 -10.99 -9.33
C THR A 206 -3.66 -12.13 -10.07
N THR A 207 -3.14 -13.36 -9.96
CA THR A 207 -3.75 -14.56 -10.56
C THR A 207 -5.06 -14.90 -9.86
N VAL A 208 -5.07 -14.94 -8.52
CA VAL A 208 -6.29 -15.21 -7.75
C VAL A 208 -7.39 -14.21 -8.08
N MET A 209 -7.06 -12.92 -8.22
CA MET A 209 -8.04 -11.90 -8.59
C MET A 209 -8.54 -12.07 -10.03
N ALA A 210 -7.67 -12.41 -10.97
CA ALA A 210 -8.05 -12.66 -12.36
C ALA A 210 -9.01 -13.86 -12.48
N ASP A 211 -8.76 -14.93 -11.75
CA ASP A 211 -9.58 -16.13 -11.72
C ASP A 211 -10.95 -15.91 -11.04
N ASN A 212 -11.06 -14.88 -10.19
CA ASN A 212 -12.25 -14.61 -9.38
C ASN A 212 -12.90 -13.24 -9.68
N LEU A 213 -12.74 -12.69 -10.89
CA LEU A 213 -13.26 -11.36 -11.28
C LEU A 213 -14.75 -11.17 -10.98
N THR A 214 -15.58 -12.18 -11.24
CA THR A 214 -17.03 -12.11 -10.98
C THR A 214 -17.31 -12.02 -9.48
N LEU A 215 -16.62 -12.79 -8.67
CA LEU A 215 -16.75 -12.82 -7.22
C LEU A 215 -16.30 -11.48 -6.60
N LEU A 216 -15.18 -10.93 -7.08
CA LEU A 216 -14.56 -9.72 -6.56
C LEU A 216 -15.10 -8.43 -7.20
N LYS A 217 -16.05 -8.53 -8.14
CA LYS A 217 -16.67 -7.35 -8.77
C LYS A 217 -17.17 -6.38 -7.71
N SER A 218 -16.71 -5.12 -7.81
CA SER A 218 -17.04 -4.03 -6.89
C SER A 218 -17.07 -2.69 -7.62
N ASP A 219 -17.60 -1.65 -6.98
CA ASP A 219 -17.62 -0.27 -7.49
C ASP A 219 -16.44 0.55 -6.95
N GLY A 220 -15.79 0.09 -5.89
CA GLY A 220 -14.61 0.68 -5.29
C GLY A 220 -13.95 -0.28 -4.31
N MET A 221 -12.70 0.01 -3.95
CA MET A 221 -11.93 -0.77 -3.00
C MET A 221 -11.36 0.13 -1.91
N VAL A 222 -11.42 -0.35 -0.67
CA VAL A 222 -10.78 0.29 0.48
C VAL A 222 -9.74 -0.66 1.04
N ILE A 223 -8.51 -0.18 1.15
CA ILE A 223 -7.38 -0.92 1.72
C ILE A 223 -7.13 -0.37 3.11
N TYR A 224 -7.22 -1.21 4.13
CA TYR A 224 -6.86 -0.86 5.51
C TYR A 224 -5.48 -1.42 5.81
N ASP A 225 -4.47 -0.70 5.38
CA ASP A 225 -3.07 -1.08 5.53
C ASP A 225 -2.19 0.17 5.68
N GLY A 226 -1.04 -0.01 6.32
CA GLY A 226 -0.08 1.05 6.59
C GLY A 226 -0.42 1.96 7.77
N ALA A 227 0.53 2.79 8.13
CA ALA A 227 0.45 3.68 9.29
C ALA A 227 -0.18 5.04 8.96
N MET A 228 -0.92 5.58 9.93
CA MET A 228 -1.43 6.96 9.87
C MET A 228 -0.29 7.98 9.80
N PRO A 229 -0.57 9.21 9.33
CA PRO A 229 0.38 10.32 9.42
C PRO A 229 0.92 10.51 10.85
N SER A 230 2.16 10.98 10.98
CA SER A 230 2.80 11.22 12.29
C SER A 230 2.06 12.25 13.16
N SER A 231 1.22 13.07 12.55
CA SER A 231 0.29 13.99 13.22
C SER A 231 -0.83 13.25 13.98
N ASN A 232 -1.01 11.96 13.75
CA ASN A 232 -2.16 11.14 14.15
C ASN A 232 -3.52 11.72 13.68
N ARG A 233 -3.52 12.59 12.65
CA ARG A 233 -4.73 12.97 11.93
C ARG A 233 -5.16 11.82 11.03
N PRO A 234 -6.47 11.69 10.71
CA PRO A 234 -6.89 10.76 9.68
C PRO A 234 -6.10 11.00 8.39
N GLY A 235 -5.75 9.94 7.68
CA GLY A 235 -5.04 10.01 6.41
C GLY A 235 -5.74 9.20 5.33
N ILE A 236 -5.62 9.62 4.08
CA ILE A 236 -6.04 8.84 2.92
C ILE A 236 -4.94 8.94 1.86
N ASN A 237 -4.46 7.77 1.41
CA ASN A 237 -3.60 7.70 0.24
C ASN A 237 -4.47 7.31 -0.97
N PHE A 238 -4.41 8.13 -2.01
CA PHE A 238 -5.20 7.95 -3.23
C PHE A 238 -4.47 7.16 -4.31
N GLY A 239 -3.22 6.82 -4.07
CA GLY A 239 -2.40 6.06 -5.00
C GLY A 239 -1.05 5.69 -4.42
N ASN A 240 -0.33 4.87 -5.17
CA ASN A 240 1.01 4.42 -4.86
C ASN A 240 1.85 4.30 -6.12
N ARG A 241 3.17 4.38 -5.96
CA ARG A 241 4.12 4.17 -7.06
C ARG A 241 4.29 2.68 -7.33
N GLY A 242 4.61 2.34 -8.60
CA GLY A 242 5.13 1.05 -8.96
C GLY A 242 6.66 0.99 -8.82
N SER A 243 7.23 -0.19 -8.96
CA SER A 243 8.67 -0.42 -8.84
C SER A 243 9.16 -1.52 -9.77
N ILE A 244 10.14 -1.23 -10.59
CA ILE A 244 10.90 -2.23 -11.33
C ILE A 244 12.38 -2.12 -10.97
N GLN A 245 13.06 -3.26 -10.90
CA GLN A 245 14.50 -3.34 -10.69
C GLN A 245 15.17 -3.97 -11.89
N ILE A 246 16.27 -3.37 -12.33
CA ILE A 246 17.02 -3.81 -13.49
C ILE A 246 18.48 -3.99 -13.06
N ASP A 247 19.00 -5.20 -13.23
CA ASP A 247 20.42 -5.45 -13.10
C ASP A 247 21.06 -5.32 -14.48
N MET A 248 22.11 -4.51 -14.57
CA MET A 248 22.84 -4.26 -15.81
C MET A 248 24.31 -4.65 -15.64
N THR A 249 24.80 -5.53 -16.51
CA THR A 249 26.20 -5.98 -16.50
C THR A 249 26.90 -5.54 -17.77
N VAL A 250 27.92 -4.69 -17.62
CA VAL A 250 28.82 -4.28 -18.69
C VAL A 250 29.99 -5.27 -18.77
N PHE A 251 30.28 -5.70 -19.99
CA PHE A 251 31.34 -6.66 -20.27
C PHE A 251 32.60 -5.98 -20.83
N GLY A 252 33.74 -6.36 -20.28
CA GLY A 252 35.08 -6.05 -20.81
C GLY A 252 35.73 -7.23 -21.52
N ALA A 253 37.01 -7.47 -21.27
CA ALA A 253 37.74 -8.62 -21.81
C ALA A 253 37.16 -9.96 -21.30
N ASN A 254 37.51 -11.07 -21.95
CA ASN A 254 37.05 -12.42 -21.59
C ASN A 254 37.42 -12.84 -20.16
N ALA A 255 38.51 -12.31 -19.64
CA ALA A 255 39.01 -12.54 -18.29
C ALA A 255 39.58 -11.24 -17.72
N ALA A 256 39.71 -11.18 -16.41
CA ALA A 256 40.45 -10.10 -15.76
C ALA A 256 41.90 -10.06 -16.25
N ALA A 257 42.42 -8.86 -16.48
CA ALA A 257 43.76 -8.68 -17.04
C ALA A 257 44.63 -7.76 -16.15
N HIS A 258 45.94 -8.04 -16.07
CA HIS A 258 46.86 -7.27 -15.26
C HIS A 258 46.91 -5.80 -15.74
N SER A 259 46.61 -4.85 -14.85
CA SER A 259 46.54 -3.42 -15.20
C SER A 259 47.86 -2.82 -15.64
N GLY A 260 48.99 -3.33 -15.13
CA GLY A 260 50.34 -2.91 -15.54
C GLY A 260 50.68 -3.27 -16.98
N GLY A 261 50.13 -4.38 -17.50
CA GLY A 261 50.38 -4.81 -18.88
C GLY A 261 49.29 -4.31 -19.86
N TYR A 262 48.07 -4.12 -19.39
CA TYR A 262 46.91 -3.90 -20.27
C TYR A 262 46.11 -2.61 -19.93
N GLY A 263 46.56 -1.82 -18.95
CA GLY A 263 46.07 -0.46 -18.74
C GLY A 263 46.27 0.40 -19.98
N ASN A 264 45.32 1.22 -20.37
CA ASN A 264 45.26 2.00 -21.61
C ASN A 264 45.21 1.14 -22.92
N VAL A 265 45.15 -0.20 -22.81
CA VAL A 265 45.11 -1.12 -23.96
C VAL A 265 43.71 -1.74 -24.12
N ILE A 266 43.15 -2.30 -23.04
CA ILE A 266 41.83 -2.92 -23.09
C ILE A 266 40.78 -2.02 -22.42
N PRO A 267 39.50 -2.04 -22.89
CA PRO A 267 38.45 -1.27 -22.28
C PRO A 267 38.15 -1.76 -20.85
N ASN A 268 37.93 -0.82 -19.93
CA ASN A 268 37.59 -1.11 -18.56
C ASN A 268 36.07 -1.06 -18.38
N PRO A 269 35.39 -2.19 -18.07
CA PRO A 269 33.92 -2.23 -17.92
C PRO A 269 33.44 -1.38 -16.74
N VAL A 270 34.25 -1.19 -15.70
CA VAL A 270 33.92 -0.33 -14.56
C VAL A 270 33.78 1.13 -15.00
N GLN A 271 34.74 1.61 -15.78
CA GLN A 271 34.72 2.98 -16.32
C GLN A 271 33.52 3.18 -17.28
N ASN A 272 33.27 2.20 -18.14
CA ASN A 272 32.15 2.25 -19.08
C ASN A 272 30.82 2.27 -18.34
N LEU A 273 30.61 1.42 -17.32
CA LEU A 273 29.42 1.41 -16.49
C LEU A 273 29.26 2.73 -15.72
N ALA A 274 30.32 3.22 -15.08
CA ALA A 274 30.28 4.49 -14.33
C ALA A 274 29.88 5.67 -15.24
N THR A 275 30.44 5.74 -16.45
CA THR A 275 30.10 6.77 -17.44
C THR A 275 28.63 6.67 -17.87
N LEU A 276 28.13 5.46 -18.11
CA LEU A 276 26.74 5.23 -18.46
C LEU A 276 25.80 5.69 -17.34
N LEU A 277 26.05 5.24 -16.10
CA LEU A 277 25.24 5.61 -14.93
C LEU A 277 25.26 7.13 -14.67
N ALA A 278 26.43 7.76 -14.70
CA ALA A 278 26.59 9.20 -14.51
C ALA A 278 25.85 10.01 -15.60
N SER A 279 25.63 9.44 -16.79
CA SER A 279 24.89 10.11 -17.84
C SER A 279 23.38 10.08 -17.67
N MET A 280 22.84 9.29 -16.73
CA MET A 280 21.40 9.11 -16.53
C MET A 280 20.74 10.16 -15.64
N LYS A 281 21.52 10.86 -14.79
CA LYS A 281 21.03 11.94 -13.92
C LYS A 281 21.96 13.14 -14.00
N ASP A 282 21.42 14.34 -13.83
CA ASP A 282 22.22 15.57 -13.70
C ASP A 282 22.64 15.84 -12.25
N ALA A 283 23.29 16.98 -12.03
CA ALA A 283 23.79 17.40 -10.72
C ALA A 283 22.67 17.74 -9.71
N ASP A 284 21.45 17.99 -10.18
CA ASP A 284 20.27 18.24 -9.36
C ASP A 284 19.45 16.98 -9.08
N GLY A 285 19.91 15.81 -9.57
CA GLY A 285 19.24 14.52 -9.39
C GLY A 285 18.14 14.25 -10.41
N LYS A 286 17.93 15.13 -11.38
CA LYS A 286 16.93 14.97 -12.41
C LYS A 286 17.40 13.97 -13.46
N VAL A 287 16.53 13.02 -13.84
CA VAL A 287 16.84 12.03 -14.88
C VAL A 287 16.94 12.72 -16.25
N THR A 288 18.03 12.46 -16.97
CA THR A 288 18.36 13.09 -18.25
C THR A 288 18.00 12.24 -19.47
N ILE A 289 17.40 11.06 -19.24
CA ILE A 289 16.89 10.19 -20.31
C ILE A 289 15.76 10.93 -21.04
N PRO A 290 15.88 11.17 -22.34
CA PRO A 290 14.84 11.87 -23.11
C PRO A 290 13.48 11.19 -23.00
N GLY A 291 12.42 11.97 -22.79
CA GLY A 291 11.06 11.44 -22.63
C GLY A 291 10.71 10.91 -21.25
N TYR A 292 11.65 10.91 -20.29
CA TYR A 292 11.45 10.28 -18.98
C TYR A 292 10.27 10.85 -18.19
N TYR A 293 10.04 12.17 -18.30
CA TYR A 293 9.00 12.89 -17.57
C TYR A 293 7.84 13.36 -18.45
N ASP A 294 7.94 13.22 -19.78
CA ASP A 294 7.07 13.94 -20.75
C ASP A 294 5.58 13.62 -20.62
N ARG A 295 5.25 12.45 -20.08
CA ARG A 295 3.85 12.03 -19.87
C ARG A 295 3.25 12.52 -18.57
N VAL A 296 4.06 13.05 -17.64
CA VAL A 296 3.59 13.46 -16.32
C VAL A 296 3.29 14.94 -16.33
N THR A 297 2.03 15.29 -16.19
CA THR A 297 1.58 16.68 -16.08
C THR A 297 0.80 16.86 -14.79
N LEU A 298 1.25 17.75 -13.91
CA LEU A 298 0.52 18.16 -12.72
C LEU A 298 -0.13 19.50 -12.99
N SER A 299 -1.45 19.58 -12.81
CA SER A 299 -2.18 20.84 -12.82
C SER A 299 -1.78 21.71 -11.63
N ASP A 300 -2.11 23.00 -11.66
CA ASP A 300 -1.87 23.89 -10.52
C ASP A 300 -2.67 23.44 -9.28
N SER A 301 -3.84 22.85 -9.49
CA SER A 301 -4.64 22.24 -8.43
C SER A 301 -3.93 21.05 -7.80
N ASP A 302 -3.37 20.14 -8.62
CA ASP A 302 -2.59 19.00 -8.14
C ASP A 302 -1.38 19.46 -7.32
N LYS A 303 -0.62 20.41 -7.83
CA LYS A 303 0.56 20.96 -7.14
C LYS A 303 0.20 21.59 -5.80
N LYS A 304 -0.89 22.36 -5.76
CA LYS A 304 -1.38 22.95 -4.52
C LYS A 304 -1.77 21.89 -3.50
N GLN A 305 -2.50 20.88 -3.93
CA GLN A 305 -2.94 19.78 -3.08
C GLN A 305 -1.77 18.95 -2.55
N VAL A 306 -0.81 18.61 -3.41
CA VAL A 306 0.39 17.86 -3.03
C VAL A 306 1.24 18.67 -2.04
N ALA A 307 1.29 19.99 -2.17
CA ALA A 307 2.01 20.86 -1.24
C ALA A 307 1.42 20.84 0.19
N GLU A 308 0.12 20.51 0.37
CA GLU A 308 -0.51 20.41 1.69
C GLU A 308 0.08 19.27 2.54
N THR A 309 0.64 18.23 1.92
CA THR A 309 1.26 17.08 2.58
C THR A 309 2.79 17.11 2.54
N ALA A 310 3.38 18.17 1.98
CA ALA A 310 4.81 18.32 1.90
C ALA A 310 5.44 18.48 3.31
N PRO A 311 6.53 17.76 3.61
CA PRO A 311 7.27 17.98 4.85
C PRO A 311 7.71 19.45 4.97
N PRO A 312 7.77 20.01 6.20
CA PRO A 312 8.32 21.34 6.41
C PRO A 312 9.72 21.49 5.81
N ALA A 313 10.05 22.68 5.31
CA ALA A 313 11.37 22.97 4.76
C ALA A 313 12.48 22.64 5.77
N GLY A 314 13.55 21.97 5.31
CA GLY A 314 14.68 21.52 6.12
C GLY A 314 14.42 20.28 6.99
N ALA A 315 13.18 19.77 7.05
CA ALA A 315 12.86 18.61 7.88
C ALA A 315 13.50 17.31 7.38
N LEU A 316 13.51 17.11 6.07
CA LEU A 316 14.13 15.91 5.45
C LEU A 316 15.65 16.00 5.49
N GLU A 317 16.23 17.17 5.21
CA GLU A 317 17.67 17.40 5.32
C GLU A 317 18.18 17.06 6.73
N LYS A 318 17.47 17.53 7.74
CA LYS A 318 17.78 17.23 9.14
C LYS A 318 17.63 15.73 9.45
N ARG A 319 16.53 15.12 8.99
CA ARG A 319 16.24 13.70 9.23
C ARG A 319 17.32 12.78 8.64
N PHE A 320 17.75 13.09 7.41
CA PHE A 320 18.70 12.25 6.67
C PHE A 320 20.16 12.70 6.80
N GLY A 321 20.43 13.84 7.46
CA GLY A 321 21.78 14.36 7.66
C GLY A 321 22.44 14.81 6.35
N VAL A 322 21.67 15.34 5.39
CA VAL A 322 22.15 15.82 4.09
C VAL A 322 22.11 17.34 4.03
N ALA A 323 23.06 17.96 3.31
CA ALA A 323 23.12 19.40 3.18
C ALA A 323 22.03 19.98 2.26
N ARG A 324 21.56 19.18 1.28
CA ARG A 324 20.48 19.54 0.35
C ARG A 324 19.80 18.27 -0.15
N LEU A 325 18.54 18.41 -0.57
CA LEU A 325 17.79 17.39 -1.32
C LEU A 325 18.08 17.52 -2.83
N GLU A 326 17.69 16.50 -3.59
CA GLU A 326 17.60 16.60 -5.05
C GLU A 326 16.54 17.62 -5.44
N ASN A 327 16.74 18.29 -6.56
CA ASN A 327 15.88 19.39 -7.04
C ASN A 327 15.06 18.97 -8.28
N VAL A 328 14.32 17.89 -8.15
CA VAL A 328 13.51 17.33 -9.25
C VAL A 328 12.19 18.11 -9.40
N ALA A 329 11.65 18.62 -8.29
CA ALA A 329 10.39 19.36 -8.23
C ALA A 329 10.44 20.42 -7.12
N SER A 330 9.36 21.22 -6.96
CA SER A 330 9.34 22.34 -6.00
C SER A 330 9.36 21.91 -4.53
N ASN A 331 8.98 20.68 -4.23
CA ASN A 331 9.05 20.07 -2.89
C ASN A 331 9.08 18.55 -2.98
N ALA A 332 9.38 17.89 -1.86
CA ALA A 332 9.53 16.43 -1.81
C ALA A 332 8.22 15.67 -2.14
N ALA A 333 7.07 16.18 -1.74
CA ALA A 333 5.79 15.55 -2.03
C ALA A 333 5.43 15.64 -3.52
N GLU A 334 5.82 16.73 -4.19
CA GLU A 334 5.69 16.87 -5.64
C GLU A 334 6.69 15.95 -6.37
N ALA A 335 7.93 15.83 -5.88
CA ALA A 335 8.94 14.95 -6.48
C ALA A 335 8.48 13.49 -6.56
N VAL A 336 7.72 13.03 -5.58
CA VAL A 336 7.13 11.67 -5.55
C VAL A 336 6.09 11.46 -6.66
N GLN A 337 5.52 12.51 -7.23
CA GLN A 337 4.54 12.41 -8.33
C GLN A 337 5.19 12.14 -9.69
N TYR A 338 6.51 12.15 -9.78
CA TYR A 338 7.27 11.85 -10.99
C TYR A 338 7.98 10.49 -10.87
N PRO A 339 8.27 9.79 -11.99
CA PRO A 339 9.08 8.59 -11.96
C PRO A 339 10.49 8.90 -11.45
N SER A 340 11.12 7.97 -10.72
CA SER A 340 12.51 8.11 -10.30
C SER A 340 13.39 6.99 -10.85
N LEU A 341 14.70 7.25 -10.92
CA LEU A 341 15.73 6.28 -11.26
C LEU A 341 16.83 6.39 -10.20
N ASP A 342 17.05 5.28 -9.49
CA ASP A 342 18.02 5.24 -8.38
C ASP A 342 18.97 4.04 -8.52
N ILE A 343 20.26 4.30 -8.31
CA ILE A 343 21.28 3.24 -8.31
C ILE A 343 21.30 2.63 -6.90
N LEU A 344 20.91 1.36 -6.79
CA LEU A 344 20.88 0.66 -5.51
C LEU A 344 22.20 0.01 -5.14
N GLY A 345 22.99 -0.36 -6.14
CA GLY A 345 24.28 -0.99 -5.92
C GLY A 345 25.15 -1.03 -7.15
N ILE A 346 26.46 -1.07 -6.94
CA ILE A 346 27.47 -1.26 -7.98
C ILE A 346 28.48 -2.29 -7.48
N LYS A 347 28.83 -3.26 -8.32
CA LYS A 347 29.81 -4.31 -8.01
C LYS A 347 30.78 -4.52 -9.17
N ALA A 348 32.09 -4.40 -8.87
CA ALA A 348 33.15 -4.74 -9.80
C ALA A 348 34.47 -4.84 -9.04
N GLY A 349 35.24 -5.91 -9.28
CA GLY A 349 36.52 -6.13 -8.60
C GLY A 349 36.46 -6.04 -7.07
N ASP A 350 37.59 -5.88 -6.42
CA ASP A 350 37.71 -5.70 -4.98
C ASP A 350 38.39 -4.38 -4.63
N THR A 351 38.13 -3.87 -3.42
CA THR A 351 38.73 -2.65 -2.88
C THR A 351 39.50 -2.91 -1.57
N GLY A 352 40.30 -1.94 -1.13
CA GLY A 352 41.08 -2.02 0.12
C GLY A 352 42.09 -3.15 0.10
N LYS A 353 42.19 -3.94 1.18
CA LYS A 353 43.21 -5.03 1.29
C LYS A 353 43.00 -6.20 0.32
N LYS A 354 41.84 -6.30 -0.30
CA LYS A 354 41.51 -7.32 -1.31
C LYS A 354 41.71 -6.82 -2.74
N ALA A 355 42.05 -5.55 -2.92
CA ALA A 355 42.29 -4.98 -4.25
C ALA A 355 43.47 -5.69 -4.93
N SER A 356 43.30 -6.01 -6.21
CA SER A 356 44.32 -6.60 -7.07
C SER A 356 44.66 -5.63 -8.22
N ASN A 357 45.87 -5.77 -8.80
CA ASN A 357 46.25 -5.01 -9.99
C ASN A 357 45.63 -5.60 -11.26
N ALA A 358 44.30 -5.81 -11.25
CA ALA A 358 43.58 -6.41 -12.35
C ALA A 358 42.42 -5.50 -12.83
N ILE A 359 42.29 -5.36 -14.14
CA ILE A 359 41.10 -4.78 -14.78
C ILE A 359 40.04 -5.88 -14.78
N PRO A 360 38.86 -5.69 -14.15
CA PRO A 360 37.84 -6.70 -14.11
C PRO A 360 37.31 -7.04 -15.50
N SER A 361 36.76 -8.24 -15.68
CA SER A 361 36.08 -8.63 -16.93
C SER A 361 34.63 -8.13 -17.02
N THR A 362 34.02 -7.79 -15.89
CA THR A 362 32.64 -7.31 -15.80
C THR A 362 32.47 -6.24 -14.73
N ALA A 363 31.44 -5.42 -14.88
CA ALA A 363 30.95 -4.51 -13.86
C ALA A 363 29.41 -4.54 -13.88
N THR A 364 28.77 -4.69 -12.71
CA THR A 364 27.32 -4.80 -12.58
C THR A 364 26.76 -3.68 -11.71
N ALA A 365 25.61 -3.14 -12.10
CA ALA A 365 24.83 -2.22 -11.27
C ALA A 365 23.38 -2.68 -11.20
N SER A 366 22.76 -2.49 -10.01
CA SER A 366 21.31 -2.62 -9.82
C SER A 366 20.69 -1.22 -9.82
N VAL A 367 19.71 -1.01 -10.67
CA VAL A 367 18.96 0.25 -10.82
C VAL A 367 17.49 0.00 -10.51
N ASN A 368 16.91 0.88 -9.71
CA ASN A 368 15.48 0.88 -9.42
C ASN A 368 14.80 2.04 -10.17
N ILE A 369 13.69 1.76 -10.83
CA ILE A 369 12.81 2.77 -11.40
C ILE A 369 11.49 2.71 -10.64
N ARG A 370 11.11 3.83 -10.00
CA ARG A 370 9.75 4.01 -9.51
C ARG A 370 8.90 4.55 -10.63
N THR A 371 7.80 3.86 -10.92
CA THR A 371 6.83 4.26 -11.95
C THR A 371 5.67 5.04 -11.33
N VAL A 372 4.98 5.82 -12.15
CA VAL A 372 3.72 6.49 -11.82
C VAL A 372 2.66 6.05 -12.84
N PRO A 373 1.36 6.29 -12.64
CA PRO A 373 0.32 5.79 -13.56
C PRO A 373 0.53 6.17 -15.03
N GLU A 374 1.10 7.34 -15.29
CA GLU A 374 1.39 7.85 -16.64
C GLU A 374 2.63 7.20 -17.28
N THR A 375 3.43 6.47 -16.50
CA THR A 375 4.69 5.85 -16.94
C THR A 375 4.71 4.36 -16.65
N PRO A 376 3.98 3.54 -17.44
CA PRO A 376 3.93 2.09 -17.26
C PRO A 376 5.33 1.45 -17.28
N PRO A 377 5.55 0.36 -16.54
CA PRO A 377 6.87 -0.26 -16.38
C PRO A 377 7.50 -0.68 -17.72
N ASP A 378 6.72 -1.20 -18.66
CA ASP A 378 7.23 -1.62 -19.98
C ASP A 378 7.77 -0.44 -20.79
N ASP A 379 7.08 0.70 -20.75
CA ASP A 379 7.51 1.92 -21.44
C ASP A 379 8.79 2.48 -20.82
N MET A 380 8.90 2.47 -19.49
CA MET A 380 10.09 2.93 -18.79
C MET A 380 11.30 2.03 -19.05
N TYR A 381 11.08 0.72 -19.10
CA TYR A 381 12.13 -0.22 -19.47
C TYR A 381 12.56 -0.05 -20.94
N ALA A 382 11.61 0.16 -21.84
CA ALA A 382 11.92 0.45 -23.26
C ALA A 382 12.71 1.75 -23.42
N LEU A 383 12.34 2.82 -22.71
CA LEU A 383 13.08 4.09 -22.69
C LEU A 383 14.53 3.90 -22.20
N LEU A 384 14.71 3.16 -21.10
CA LEU A 384 16.05 2.85 -20.59
C LEU A 384 16.88 2.09 -21.61
N ARG A 385 16.32 1.07 -22.26
CA ARG A 385 17.00 0.29 -23.32
C ARG A 385 17.41 1.16 -24.49
N GLN A 386 16.51 2.04 -24.97
CA GLN A 386 16.80 2.97 -26.07
C GLN A 386 17.94 3.94 -25.67
N TYR A 387 17.91 4.45 -24.46
CA TYR A 387 18.95 5.34 -23.96
C TYR A 387 20.31 4.64 -23.91
N ILE A 388 20.39 3.45 -23.35
CA ILE A 388 21.60 2.63 -23.29
C ILE A 388 22.16 2.38 -24.71
N ALA A 389 21.31 2.01 -25.65
CA ALA A 389 21.71 1.82 -27.05
C ALA A 389 22.21 3.12 -27.69
N SER A 390 21.58 4.27 -27.38
CA SER A 390 22.02 5.60 -27.87
C SER A 390 23.40 6.02 -27.34
N LYS A 391 23.83 5.42 -26.23
CA LYS A 391 25.19 5.61 -25.66
C LYS A 391 26.22 4.65 -26.28
N GLY A 392 25.86 3.92 -27.34
CA GLY A 392 26.76 3.04 -28.09
C GLY A 392 26.91 1.63 -27.50
N PHE A 393 26.05 1.23 -26.56
CA PHE A 393 26.06 -0.13 -26.03
C PHE A 393 25.19 -1.06 -26.88
N HIS A 394 25.73 -2.22 -27.19
CA HIS A 394 24.96 -3.35 -27.71
C HIS A 394 24.40 -4.15 -26.54
N ILE A 395 23.06 -4.26 -26.49
CA ILE A 395 22.35 -5.02 -25.46
C ILE A 395 22.25 -6.47 -25.92
N ILE A 396 22.99 -7.36 -25.28
CA ILE A 396 23.01 -8.79 -25.61
C ILE A 396 21.71 -9.48 -25.18
N ALA A 397 21.37 -10.56 -25.86
CA ALA A 397 20.15 -11.34 -25.56
C ALA A 397 20.38 -12.35 -24.42
N GLY A 398 21.61 -12.82 -24.21
CA GLY A 398 21.96 -13.83 -23.22
C GLY A 398 22.56 -13.24 -21.92
N GLU A 399 22.95 -14.12 -21.03
CA GLU A 399 23.64 -13.73 -19.78
C GLU A 399 25.10 -13.32 -20.02
N ALA A 400 25.74 -13.83 -21.07
CA ALA A 400 27.10 -13.51 -21.46
C ALA A 400 27.19 -13.31 -22.98
N PRO A 401 28.08 -12.40 -23.45
CA PRO A 401 28.22 -12.14 -24.88
C PRO A 401 28.87 -13.33 -25.60
N THR A 402 28.38 -13.58 -26.80
CA THR A 402 28.97 -14.52 -27.75
C THR A 402 30.32 -13.98 -28.28
N GLN A 403 31.12 -14.86 -28.88
CA GLN A 403 32.39 -14.44 -29.52
C GLN A 403 32.10 -13.45 -30.68
N ALA A 404 31.08 -13.68 -31.47
CA ALA A 404 30.70 -12.79 -32.55
C ALA A 404 30.30 -11.38 -32.05
N GLU A 405 29.54 -11.27 -30.97
CA GLU A 405 29.19 -9.98 -30.37
C GLU A 405 30.45 -9.24 -29.86
N ARG A 406 31.39 -9.97 -29.24
CA ARG A 406 32.67 -9.39 -28.77
C ARG A 406 33.55 -8.83 -29.91
N GLU A 407 33.52 -9.48 -31.06
CA GLU A 407 34.26 -9.06 -32.24
C GLU A 407 33.59 -7.89 -32.97
N GLN A 408 32.26 -7.80 -32.87
CA GLN A 408 31.49 -6.81 -33.59
C GLN A 408 31.25 -5.52 -32.82
N TYR A 409 31.03 -5.59 -31.48
CA TYR A 409 30.60 -4.45 -30.70
C TYR A 409 31.62 -4.05 -29.61
N PRO A 410 32.03 -2.76 -29.56
CA PRO A 410 33.02 -2.29 -28.59
C PRO A 410 32.47 -2.19 -27.15
N HIS A 411 31.18 -2.01 -26.97
CA HIS A 411 30.50 -1.92 -25.68
C HIS A 411 29.34 -2.89 -25.61
N LEU A 412 29.42 -3.84 -24.69
CA LEU A 412 28.46 -4.91 -24.48
C LEU A 412 27.83 -4.80 -23.10
N ILE A 413 26.51 -4.96 -23.03
CA ILE A 413 25.76 -4.93 -21.78
C ILE A 413 24.63 -5.96 -21.81
N SER A 414 24.43 -6.67 -20.69
CA SER A 414 23.19 -7.44 -20.45
C SER A 414 22.28 -6.66 -19.51
N LEU A 415 20.97 -6.84 -19.68
CA LEU A 415 19.93 -6.29 -18.82
C LEU A 415 19.06 -7.42 -18.33
N SER A 416 18.98 -7.59 -17.00
CA SER A 416 18.07 -8.53 -16.34
C SER A 416 17.01 -7.74 -15.60
N LEU A 417 15.76 -7.86 -16.03
CA LEU A 417 14.62 -7.22 -15.37
C LEU A 417 14.11 -8.14 -14.27
N THR A 418 14.25 -7.71 -13.03
CA THR A 418 13.59 -8.33 -11.88
C THR A 418 12.31 -7.54 -11.60
N ALA A 419 11.18 -8.05 -12.07
CA ALA A 419 9.89 -7.46 -11.79
C ALA A 419 9.11 -8.39 -10.87
N TYR A 420 8.57 -7.82 -9.79
CA TYR A 420 7.44 -8.44 -9.09
C TYR A 420 6.18 -8.02 -9.85
N PRO A 421 5.48 -8.92 -10.54
CA PRO A 421 4.37 -8.53 -11.44
C PRO A 421 3.31 -7.67 -10.75
N SER A 422 3.04 -7.95 -9.47
CA SER A 422 2.05 -7.22 -8.66
C SER A 422 2.48 -5.81 -8.28
N SER A 423 3.78 -5.57 -8.07
CA SER A 423 4.30 -4.29 -7.58
C SER A 423 4.90 -3.39 -8.67
N ALA A 424 4.97 -3.85 -9.92
CA ALA A 424 5.56 -3.08 -11.02
C ALA A 424 4.72 -1.86 -11.42
N TYR A 425 3.40 -1.95 -11.25
CA TYR A 425 2.46 -0.93 -11.70
C TYR A 425 2.16 0.07 -10.59
N ALA A 426 2.10 1.34 -10.98
CA ALA A 426 1.51 2.39 -10.16
C ALA A 426 0.02 2.48 -10.41
N ALA A 427 -0.74 2.88 -9.39
CA ALA A 427 -2.16 3.12 -9.55
C ALA A 427 -2.58 4.34 -8.71
N ARG A 428 -3.64 5.04 -9.16
CA ARG A 428 -4.16 6.23 -8.49
C ARG A 428 -5.64 6.40 -8.77
N THR A 429 -6.35 6.82 -7.74
CA THR A 429 -7.73 7.28 -7.81
C THR A 429 -7.74 8.81 -7.73
N GLU A 430 -8.54 9.48 -8.55
CA GLU A 430 -8.67 10.94 -8.47
C GLU A 430 -9.43 11.32 -7.19
N ILE A 431 -8.91 12.33 -6.48
CA ILE A 431 -9.43 12.76 -5.18
C ILE A 431 -10.87 13.29 -5.31
N ASP A 432 -11.16 13.95 -6.43
CA ASP A 432 -12.49 14.50 -6.73
C ASP A 432 -13.45 13.47 -7.35
N SER A 433 -13.06 12.18 -7.38
CA SER A 433 -13.95 11.09 -7.80
C SER A 433 -15.03 10.82 -6.74
N PRO A 434 -16.14 10.13 -7.12
CA PRO A 434 -17.17 9.71 -6.15
C PRO A 434 -16.57 8.93 -4.96
N LEU A 435 -15.66 7.99 -5.22
CA LEU A 435 -14.98 7.24 -4.15
C LEU A 435 -14.11 8.15 -3.28
N GLY A 436 -13.43 9.12 -3.88
CA GLY A 436 -12.59 10.06 -3.16
C GLY A 436 -13.41 10.96 -2.23
N HIS A 437 -14.47 11.58 -2.72
CA HIS A 437 -15.38 12.37 -1.89
C HIS A 437 -16.00 11.55 -0.75
N TRP A 438 -16.45 10.34 -1.05
CA TRP A 438 -17.00 9.43 -0.05
C TRP A 438 -15.96 9.06 1.03
N ALA A 439 -14.73 8.72 0.63
CA ALA A 439 -13.67 8.38 1.56
C ALA A 439 -13.30 9.57 2.48
N VAL A 440 -13.21 10.79 1.91
CA VAL A 440 -12.95 12.00 2.70
C VAL A 440 -14.08 12.27 3.69
N ALA A 441 -15.33 12.18 3.27
CA ALA A 441 -16.49 12.41 4.15
C ALA A 441 -16.54 11.40 5.30
N THR A 442 -16.38 10.11 4.99
CA THR A 442 -16.49 9.02 5.96
C THR A 442 -15.31 8.99 6.94
N THR A 443 -14.11 9.36 6.49
CA THR A 443 -12.93 9.47 7.36
C THR A 443 -12.96 10.72 8.24
N THR A 444 -13.61 11.79 7.77
CA THR A 444 -13.82 13.03 8.56
C THR A 444 -14.80 12.82 9.70
N ALA A 445 -15.88 12.09 9.45
CA ALA A 445 -17.05 12.02 10.34
C ALA A 445 -16.72 11.58 11.78
N PRO A 446 -15.87 10.56 12.06
CA PRO A 446 -15.61 10.10 13.42
C PRO A 446 -14.99 11.15 14.34
N ARG A 447 -14.10 11.97 13.82
CA ARG A 447 -13.34 12.97 14.59
C ARG A 447 -13.75 14.41 14.30
N GLY A 448 -14.53 14.67 13.25
CA GLY A 448 -14.79 16.02 12.74
C GLY A 448 -13.52 16.71 12.19
N ILE A 449 -12.48 15.95 11.90
CA ILE A 449 -11.19 16.43 11.41
C ILE A 449 -10.99 15.91 9.98
N ALA A 450 -10.81 16.82 9.02
CA ALA A 450 -10.54 16.43 7.64
C ALA A 450 -9.22 15.63 7.55
N PRO A 451 -9.19 14.55 6.75
CA PRO A 451 -7.99 13.73 6.57
C PRO A 451 -6.89 14.49 5.82
N GLU A 452 -5.65 14.12 6.09
CA GLU A 452 -4.53 14.43 5.20
C GLU A 452 -4.71 13.61 3.92
N LYS A 453 -4.75 14.30 2.78
CA LYS A 453 -5.00 13.68 1.46
C LYS A 453 -3.69 13.56 0.71
N ASN A 454 -3.14 12.36 0.66
CA ASN A 454 -1.95 12.09 -0.11
C ASN A 454 -2.32 11.58 -1.51
N ARG A 455 -2.04 12.39 -2.54
CA ARG A 455 -2.38 12.06 -3.93
C ARG A 455 -1.75 10.74 -4.38
N MET A 456 -0.49 10.50 -4.01
CA MET A 456 0.23 9.26 -4.29
C MET A 456 1.38 9.09 -3.30
N MET A 457 1.42 7.97 -2.59
CA MET A 457 2.53 7.63 -1.71
C MET A 457 3.76 7.15 -2.49
N GLY A 458 4.95 7.38 -1.92
CA GLY A 458 6.22 6.99 -2.54
C GLY A 458 6.49 5.49 -2.53
N GLY A 459 5.86 4.76 -1.61
CA GLY A 459 5.96 3.31 -1.49
C GLY A 459 5.22 2.59 -2.61
N THR A 460 5.45 1.29 -2.69
CA THR A 460 4.76 0.38 -3.62
C THR A 460 3.99 -0.62 -2.76
N LEU A 461 2.76 -0.90 -3.16
CA LEU A 461 1.97 -1.97 -2.57
C LEU A 461 1.90 -3.16 -3.54
N PRO A 462 1.95 -4.40 -3.04
CA PRO A 462 1.73 -5.60 -3.86
C PRO A 462 0.38 -5.56 -4.60
N MET A 463 -0.60 -4.89 -3.99
CA MET A 463 -1.95 -4.66 -4.49
C MET A 463 -2.05 -3.92 -5.82
N SER A 464 -1.03 -3.19 -6.25
CA SER A 464 -1.11 -2.34 -7.46
C SER A 464 -1.43 -3.13 -8.72
N GLY A 465 -0.82 -4.31 -8.87
CA GLY A 465 -1.12 -5.23 -9.97
C GLY A 465 -2.53 -5.79 -9.89
N ALA A 466 -2.97 -6.12 -8.70
CA ALA A 466 -4.30 -6.64 -8.40
C ALA A 466 -5.40 -5.59 -8.68
N VAL A 467 -5.21 -4.35 -8.26
CA VAL A 467 -6.10 -3.22 -8.58
C VAL A 467 -6.22 -3.02 -10.09
N SER A 468 -5.12 -3.16 -10.83
CA SER A 468 -5.13 -3.03 -12.29
C SER A 468 -5.93 -4.14 -12.98
N VAL A 469 -5.96 -5.35 -12.40
CA VAL A 469 -6.78 -6.48 -12.88
C VAL A 469 -8.27 -6.24 -12.61
N LEU A 470 -8.63 -5.78 -11.42
CA LEU A 470 -10.02 -5.49 -11.08
C LEU A 470 -10.57 -4.25 -11.79
N LYS A 471 -9.71 -3.32 -12.20
CA LYS A 471 -10.06 -2.04 -12.84
C LYS A 471 -11.07 -1.21 -12.02
N VAL A 472 -10.92 -1.22 -10.71
CA VAL A 472 -11.75 -0.45 -9.78
C VAL A 472 -10.96 0.69 -9.16
N PRO A 473 -11.58 1.85 -8.86
CA PRO A 473 -10.93 2.88 -8.07
C PRO A 473 -10.70 2.37 -6.63
N TYR A 474 -9.63 2.81 -5.99
CA TYR A 474 -9.30 2.40 -4.64
C TYR A 474 -8.77 3.56 -3.80
N VAL A 475 -8.85 3.41 -2.49
CA VAL A 475 -8.23 4.29 -1.51
C VAL A 475 -7.57 3.44 -0.42
N ILE A 476 -6.45 3.94 0.12
CA ILE A 476 -5.80 3.35 1.28
C ILE A 476 -6.12 4.22 2.49
N VAL A 477 -6.70 3.64 3.51
CA VAL A 477 -7.14 4.32 4.73
C VAL A 477 -6.41 3.71 5.93
N PRO A 478 -5.22 4.23 6.29
CA PRO A 478 -4.49 3.76 7.44
C PRO A 478 -5.28 3.95 8.74
N LEU A 479 -5.27 2.95 9.61
CA LEU A 479 -6.00 2.99 10.88
C LEU A 479 -5.09 2.94 12.12
N VAL A 480 -3.81 2.59 11.94
CA VAL A 480 -2.89 2.31 13.03
C VAL A 480 -1.89 3.45 13.26
N ASN A 481 -1.34 3.56 14.46
CA ASN A 481 -0.42 4.64 14.82
C ASN A 481 0.88 4.64 14.00
N ALA A 482 1.43 5.82 13.74
CA ALA A 482 2.63 6.00 12.93
C ALA A 482 3.90 5.35 13.52
N ASP A 483 3.95 5.24 14.85
CA ASP A 483 5.06 4.71 15.61
C ASP A 483 4.79 3.29 16.13
N ASN A 484 4.14 2.47 15.32
CA ASN A 484 3.70 1.12 15.65
C ASN A 484 4.81 0.05 15.57
N ASN A 485 5.99 0.38 15.06
CA ASN A 485 7.11 -0.55 14.82
C ASN A 485 6.77 -1.72 13.87
N GLN A 486 5.81 -1.55 12.94
CA GLN A 486 5.58 -2.57 11.90
C GLN A 486 6.90 -2.94 11.19
N HIS A 487 7.04 -4.18 10.73
CA HIS A 487 8.25 -4.75 10.13
C HIS A 487 9.48 -4.81 11.06
N SER A 488 9.32 -4.48 12.35
CA SER A 488 10.39 -4.51 13.35
C SER A 488 9.98 -5.30 14.59
N PHE A 489 10.83 -5.33 15.60
CA PHE A 489 10.51 -5.90 16.91
C PHE A 489 9.64 -4.93 17.74
N ASP A 490 8.94 -5.47 18.73
CA ASP A 490 8.03 -4.72 19.62
C ASP A 490 6.94 -3.93 18.83
N GLU A 491 6.42 -4.54 17.78
CA GLU A 491 5.25 -4.01 17.07
C GLU A 491 4.09 -3.80 18.03
N ASN A 492 3.34 -2.69 17.85
CA ASN A 492 2.31 -2.31 18.79
C ASN A 492 1.19 -1.49 18.17
N LEU A 493 -0.01 -1.66 18.67
CA LEU A 493 -1.17 -0.85 18.32
C LEU A 493 -1.62 0.01 19.48
N ARG A 494 -1.72 1.32 19.25
CA ARG A 494 -2.26 2.30 20.20
C ARG A 494 -3.79 2.16 20.28
N LEU A 495 -4.34 2.00 21.48
CA LEU A 495 -5.77 1.72 21.67
C LEU A 495 -6.66 2.86 21.18
N GLY A 496 -6.21 4.12 21.27
CA GLY A 496 -6.93 5.25 20.67
C GLY A 496 -7.14 5.10 19.16
N ASN A 497 -6.16 4.55 18.44
CA ASN A 497 -6.29 4.25 17.01
C ASN A 497 -7.24 3.08 16.76
N TYR A 498 -7.24 2.07 17.61
CA TYR A 498 -8.19 0.96 17.56
C TYR A 498 -9.65 1.44 17.67
N LEU A 499 -9.93 2.30 18.67
CA LEU A 499 -11.27 2.88 18.87
C LEU A 499 -11.72 3.71 17.67
N GLU A 500 -10.83 4.56 17.14
CA GLU A 500 -11.11 5.40 15.99
C GLU A 500 -11.24 4.61 14.69
N GLY A 501 -10.51 3.50 14.55
CA GLY A 501 -10.61 2.58 13.43
C GLY A 501 -12.01 1.96 13.35
N ILE A 502 -12.55 1.45 14.47
CA ILE A 502 -13.94 0.96 14.56
C ILE A 502 -14.94 2.02 14.08
N ARG A 503 -14.80 3.26 14.57
CA ARG A 503 -15.67 4.39 14.21
C ARG A 503 -15.59 4.73 12.72
N THR A 504 -14.39 4.71 12.16
CA THR A 504 -14.14 4.98 10.73
C THR A 504 -14.78 3.92 9.86
N ILE A 505 -14.63 2.64 10.20
CA ILE A 505 -15.21 1.53 9.44
C ILE A 505 -16.75 1.58 9.49
N VAL A 506 -17.34 1.86 10.66
CA VAL A 506 -18.80 2.06 10.78
C VAL A 506 -19.29 3.21 9.89
N ALA A 507 -18.60 4.35 9.91
CA ALA A 507 -18.96 5.49 9.07
C ALA A 507 -18.87 5.14 7.57
N MET A 508 -17.82 4.41 7.14
CA MET A 508 -17.69 3.94 5.76
C MET A 508 -18.80 2.96 5.38
N ALA A 509 -19.08 1.97 6.20
CA ALA A 509 -20.08 0.96 5.91
C ALA A 509 -21.51 1.53 5.85
N THR A 510 -21.81 2.61 6.61
CA THR A 510 -23.16 3.19 6.73
C THR A 510 -23.39 4.43 5.89
N THR A 511 -22.41 4.89 5.11
CA THR A 511 -22.54 6.00 4.17
C THR A 511 -22.69 5.46 2.75
N PRO A 512 -23.74 5.84 2.01
CA PRO A 512 -23.88 5.40 0.62
C PRO A 512 -22.77 5.99 -0.26
N LEU A 513 -22.20 5.17 -1.14
CA LEU A 513 -21.37 5.64 -2.24
C LEU A 513 -22.29 6.06 -3.38
N SER A 514 -22.27 7.34 -3.73
CA SER A 514 -23.10 7.96 -4.79
C SER A 514 -22.48 7.82 -6.18
#